data_dc8823f4b93a7ead6a25432c20c1efdf
#
_entry.id   dc8823f4b93a7ead6a25432c20c1efdf
#
_cell.length_a   1.000
_cell.length_b   1.000
_cell.length_c   1.000
_cell.angle_alpha   90.00
_cell.angle_beta   90.00
_cell.angle_gamma   90.00
#
_symmetry.space_group_name_H-M   'P 1'
#
loop_
_entity.id
_entity.type
_entity.pdbx_description
1 polymer ?
#
loop_
_entity_poly.entity_id
_entity_poly.type
_entity_poly.pdbx_seq_one_letter_code
_entity_poly.pdbx_strand_id
1 'polypeptide(L)'
;IYPFKASLASGEFYTTGIGALLALIGVILTAGLMIKNVRGAILLGILITWGLGIIAEVTGIYIPDPAKGAFSVMPDFSNGLYIPSLMPSFMQMDFSYIFTFNFVTIMLSFMFVDLFDTLGTLIGVASKANMLDRQGRLPRIRGALLADSVATSAGAVLGTSTVTTFVESSSGVMAGGRTGLTAVTVAILFLASLLFAPVFLAIPAFATAPALIIVGFLMLATVLNIDFNDMGEAVPGFIAIIAMPFMYSISEGIALGIISYVVINVLSGAAGKKNISGIMYILAFLFVLKYIFV
;
A
#
# COMPACT_ATOMS: atom_id res chain seq x y z
N ILE A 1 5.69 -15.61 -7.77
CA ILE A 1 5.86 -16.91 -8.52
C ILE A 1 7.32 -17.13 -8.86
N TYR A 2 8.06 -16.15 -9.38
CA TYR A 2 9.47 -16.31 -9.74
C TYR A 2 10.36 -16.69 -8.54
N PRO A 3 10.29 -16.00 -7.37
CA PRO A 3 11.05 -16.41 -6.18
C PRO A 3 10.71 -17.82 -5.71
N PHE A 4 9.44 -18.21 -5.74
CA PHE A 4 9.01 -19.56 -5.35
C PHE A 4 9.59 -20.63 -6.28
N LYS A 5 9.50 -20.42 -7.61
CA LYS A 5 10.08 -21.35 -8.59
C LYS A 5 11.61 -21.41 -8.47
N ALA A 6 12.27 -20.28 -8.22
CA ALA A 6 13.70 -20.21 -7.99
C ALA A 6 14.08 -20.99 -6.72
N SER A 7 13.33 -20.85 -5.62
CA SER A 7 13.59 -21.56 -4.37
C SER A 7 13.43 -23.09 -4.50
N LEU A 8 12.51 -23.54 -5.33
CA LEU A 8 12.38 -24.97 -5.65
C LEU A 8 13.59 -25.49 -6.43
N ALA A 9 14.11 -24.70 -7.36
CA ALA A 9 15.24 -25.08 -8.21
C ALA A 9 16.58 -25.01 -7.46
N SER A 10 16.74 -24.06 -6.51
CA SER A 10 17.96 -23.87 -5.70
C SER A 10 18.02 -24.74 -4.46
N GLY A 11 16.95 -25.47 -4.12
CA GLY A 11 16.85 -26.21 -2.86
C GLY A 11 16.54 -25.34 -1.64
N GLU A 12 16.23 -24.05 -1.83
CA GLU A 12 15.93 -23.08 -0.77
C GLU A 12 14.44 -23.04 -0.39
N PHE A 13 13.71 -24.11 -0.70
CA PHE A 13 12.28 -24.19 -0.41
C PHE A 13 11.97 -23.99 1.07
N TYR A 14 12.75 -24.60 1.95
CA TYR A 14 12.54 -24.54 3.40
C TYR A 14 12.92 -23.18 4.03
N THR A 15 13.59 -22.30 3.32
CA THR A 15 13.93 -20.95 3.78
C THR A 15 12.96 -19.90 3.19
N THR A 16 12.94 -19.74 1.87
CA THR A 16 12.20 -18.68 1.21
C THR A 16 10.91 -19.17 0.54
N GLY A 17 10.88 -20.39 0.03
CA GLY A 17 9.73 -20.94 -0.73
C GLY A 17 8.53 -21.26 0.13
N ILE A 18 8.74 -21.77 1.34
CA ILE A 18 7.67 -22.17 2.26
C ILE A 18 6.78 -20.98 2.67
N GLY A 19 7.36 -19.78 2.78
CA GLY A 19 6.60 -18.57 3.09
C GLY A 19 5.52 -18.27 2.06
N ALA A 20 5.79 -18.48 0.77
CA ALA A 20 4.79 -18.30 -0.29
C ALA A 20 3.65 -19.31 -0.19
N LEU A 21 3.96 -20.57 0.19
CA LEU A 21 2.93 -21.59 0.42
C LEU A 21 2.06 -21.24 1.64
N LEU A 22 2.68 -20.82 2.74
CA LEU A 22 1.96 -20.39 3.94
C LEU A 22 1.07 -19.17 3.66
N ALA A 23 1.55 -18.21 2.85
CA ALA A 23 0.74 -17.08 2.41
C ALA A 23 -0.48 -17.53 1.60
N LEU A 24 -0.32 -18.48 0.67
CA LEU A 24 -1.44 -19.01 -0.12
C LEU A 24 -2.48 -19.70 0.78
N ILE A 25 -2.03 -20.52 1.71
CA ILE A 25 -2.90 -21.14 2.72
C ILE A 25 -3.63 -20.05 3.53
N GLY A 26 -2.90 -19.02 3.95
CA GLY A 26 -3.46 -17.88 4.66
C GLY A 26 -4.56 -17.14 3.90
N VAL A 27 -4.39 -16.95 2.57
CA VAL A 27 -5.45 -16.37 1.72
C VAL A 27 -6.71 -17.21 1.75
N ILE A 28 -6.58 -18.53 1.56
CA ILE A 28 -7.71 -19.47 1.54
C ILE A 28 -8.43 -19.46 2.91
N LEU A 29 -7.66 -19.50 4.00
CA LEU A 29 -8.21 -19.47 5.36
C LEU A 29 -8.94 -18.15 5.65
N THR A 30 -8.33 -17.03 5.30
CA THR A 30 -8.93 -15.70 5.50
C THR A 30 -10.20 -15.54 4.69
N ALA A 31 -10.20 -15.96 3.42
CA ALA A 31 -11.38 -15.96 2.57
C ALA A 31 -12.49 -16.87 3.14
N GLY A 32 -12.14 -18.05 3.64
CA GLY A 32 -13.08 -18.97 4.29
C GLY A 32 -13.72 -18.38 5.55
N LEU A 33 -12.93 -17.66 6.38
CA LEU A 33 -13.45 -16.97 7.55
C LEU A 33 -14.40 -15.82 7.15
N MET A 34 -14.08 -15.10 6.07
CA MET A 34 -14.95 -14.03 5.56
C MET A 34 -16.27 -14.57 5.01
N ILE A 35 -16.25 -15.67 4.26
CA ILE A 35 -17.47 -16.33 3.76
C ILE A 35 -18.38 -16.76 4.93
N LYS A 36 -17.79 -17.20 6.03
CA LYS A 36 -18.52 -17.54 7.25
C LYS A 36 -18.92 -16.32 8.10
N ASN A 37 -18.71 -15.11 7.61
CA ASN A 37 -19.00 -13.84 8.31
C ASN A 37 -18.37 -13.77 9.71
N VAL A 38 -17.20 -14.34 9.90
CA VAL A 38 -16.48 -14.26 11.19
C VAL A 38 -15.97 -12.83 11.38
N ARG A 39 -16.34 -12.21 12.52
CA ARG A 39 -15.88 -10.86 12.87
C ARG A 39 -14.36 -10.88 13.07
N GLY A 40 -13.66 -9.93 12.44
CA GLY A 40 -12.20 -9.87 12.50
C GLY A 40 -11.50 -10.94 11.67
N ALA A 41 -12.15 -11.50 10.62
CA ALA A 41 -11.59 -12.54 9.75
C ALA A 41 -10.18 -12.23 9.24
N ILE A 42 -9.90 -10.97 8.89
CA ILE A 42 -8.58 -10.54 8.40
C ILE A 42 -7.52 -10.67 9.49
N LEU A 43 -7.80 -10.18 10.70
CA LEU A 43 -6.89 -10.31 11.85
C LEU A 43 -6.65 -11.77 12.21
N LEU A 44 -7.74 -12.56 12.29
CA LEU A 44 -7.64 -14.00 12.55
C LEU A 44 -6.84 -14.71 11.47
N GLY A 45 -7.01 -14.32 10.21
CA GLY A 45 -6.22 -14.83 9.10
C GLY A 45 -4.73 -14.59 9.28
N ILE A 46 -4.33 -13.38 9.67
CA ILE A 46 -2.93 -13.05 9.99
C ILE A 46 -2.42 -13.93 11.13
N LEU A 47 -3.14 -13.99 12.25
CA LEU A 47 -2.74 -14.73 13.44
C LEU A 47 -2.63 -16.24 13.17
N ILE A 48 -3.57 -16.82 12.44
CA ILE A 48 -3.55 -18.24 12.09
C ILE A 48 -2.37 -18.54 11.16
N THR A 49 -2.15 -17.68 10.14
CA THR A 49 -1.02 -17.87 9.21
C THR A 49 0.31 -17.72 9.92
N TRP A 50 0.43 -16.77 10.85
CA TRP A 50 1.61 -16.63 11.69
C TRP A 50 1.82 -17.86 12.59
N GLY A 51 0.75 -18.35 13.23
CA GLY A 51 0.78 -19.57 14.03
C GLY A 51 1.24 -20.80 13.23
N LEU A 52 0.78 -20.94 11.98
CA LEU A 52 1.28 -21.96 11.06
C LEU A 52 2.77 -21.77 10.74
N GLY A 53 3.23 -20.54 10.61
CA GLY A 53 4.65 -20.21 10.45
C GLY A 53 5.47 -20.64 11.66
N ILE A 54 5.01 -20.37 12.89
CA ILE A 54 5.67 -20.82 14.12
C ILE A 54 5.74 -22.36 14.17
N ILE A 55 4.65 -23.03 13.85
CA ILE A 55 4.64 -24.50 13.79
C ILE A 55 5.65 -25.01 12.76
N ALA A 56 5.71 -24.39 11.60
CA ALA A 56 6.66 -24.75 10.54
C ALA A 56 8.11 -24.53 10.98
N GLU A 57 8.41 -23.49 11.75
CA GLU A 57 9.74 -23.24 12.30
C GLU A 57 10.11 -24.28 13.37
N VAL A 58 9.21 -24.58 14.31
CA VAL A 58 9.45 -25.60 15.36
C VAL A 58 9.63 -26.99 14.76
N THR A 59 8.91 -27.32 13.69
CA THR A 59 9.03 -28.63 13.02
C THR A 59 10.20 -28.72 12.04
N GLY A 60 10.96 -27.63 11.85
CA GLY A 60 12.07 -27.59 10.90
C GLY A 60 11.67 -27.52 9.43
N ILE A 61 10.38 -27.30 9.14
CA ILE A 61 9.88 -27.09 7.77
C ILE A 61 10.21 -25.66 7.30
N TYR A 62 10.23 -24.68 8.20
CA TYR A 62 10.73 -23.34 7.96
C TYR A 62 12.06 -23.17 8.68
N ILE A 63 13.12 -22.86 7.93
CA ILE A 63 14.46 -22.68 8.45
C ILE A 63 14.82 -21.19 8.31
N PRO A 64 14.93 -20.44 9.43
CA PRO A 64 15.34 -19.05 9.37
C PRO A 64 16.78 -18.90 8.84
N ASP A 65 16.96 -18.00 7.88
CA ASP A 65 18.26 -17.59 7.34
C ASP A 65 18.25 -16.08 7.09
N PRO A 66 18.72 -15.27 8.04
CA PRO A 66 18.69 -13.81 7.90
C PRO A 66 19.46 -13.29 6.69
N ALA A 67 20.50 -14.01 6.24
CA ALA A 67 21.28 -13.64 5.06
C ALA A 67 20.44 -13.70 3.77
N LYS A 68 19.38 -14.51 3.77
CA LYS A 68 18.42 -14.68 2.67
C LYS A 68 17.11 -13.95 2.91
N GLY A 69 17.00 -13.12 3.96
CA GLY A 69 15.79 -12.39 4.32
C GLY A 69 14.70 -13.25 4.97
N ALA A 70 15.02 -14.48 5.39
CA ALA A 70 14.11 -15.35 6.13
C ALA A 70 14.41 -15.23 7.64
N PHE A 71 13.67 -14.40 8.34
CA PHE A 71 13.83 -14.17 9.77
C PHE A 71 13.01 -15.17 10.59
N SER A 72 13.43 -15.42 11.85
CA SER A 72 12.62 -16.19 12.80
C SER A 72 11.26 -15.52 12.97
N VAL A 73 10.21 -16.34 13.02
CA VAL A 73 8.83 -15.90 13.25
C VAL A 73 8.45 -15.95 14.73
N MET A 74 9.39 -16.33 15.60
CA MET A 74 9.19 -16.32 17.05
C MET A 74 9.51 -14.95 17.62
N PRO A 75 8.66 -14.41 18.51
CA PRO A 75 8.96 -13.16 19.20
C PRO A 75 10.21 -13.30 20.08
N ASP A 76 11.14 -12.37 19.93
CA ASP A 76 12.33 -12.31 20.77
C ASP A 76 12.11 -11.39 21.97
N PHE A 77 12.03 -11.98 23.14
CA PHE A 77 11.88 -11.28 24.43
C PHE A 77 13.19 -11.18 25.20
N SER A 78 14.34 -11.41 24.59
CA SER A 78 15.64 -11.37 25.27
C SER A 78 15.92 -10.01 25.94
N ASN A 79 15.43 -8.92 25.33
CA ASN A 79 15.50 -7.56 25.88
C ASN A 79 14.25 -7.15 26.68
N GLY A 80 13.33 -8.07 26.96
CA GLY A 80 12.05 -7.78 27.60
C GLY A 80 11.09 -6.99 26.73
N LEU A 81 10.10 -6.35 27.35
CA LEU A 81 9.23 -5.38 26.70
C LEU A 81 9.92 -4.01 26.69
N TYR A 82 10.20 -3.46 25.54
CA TYR A 82 10.87 -2.17 25.41
C TYR A 82 10.21 -1.32 24.31
N ILE A 83 10.26 -0.03 24.48
CA ILE A 83 9.84 0.93 23.46
C ILE A 83 11.08 1.26 22.61
N PRO A 84 11.06 0.96 21.28
CA PRO A 84 12.17 1.33 20.40
C PRO A 84 12.43 2.84 20.44
N SER A 85 13.70 3.23 20.55
CA SER A 85 14.09 4.63 20.59
C SER A 85 13.97 5.26 19.19
N LEU A 86 13.34 6.43 19.10
CA LEU A 86 13.31 7.25 17.88
C LEU A 86 14.53 8.16 17.74
N MET A 87 15.38 8.27 18.77
CA MET A 87 16.53 9.18 18.78
C MET A 87 17.48 9.05 17.58
N PRO A 88 17.76 7.85 17.05
CA PRO A 88 18.66 7.72 15.89
C PRO A 88 18.15 8.37 14.61
N SER A 89 16.83 8.50 14.44
CA SER A 89 16.20 9.06 13.24
C SER A 89 15.56 10.43 13.49
N PHE A 90 15.38 10.84 14.74
CA PHE A 90 14.74 12.11 15.10
C PHE A 90 15.53 13.31 14.60
N MET A 91 14.90 14.18 13.81
CA MET A 91 15.47 15.39 13.23
C MET A 91 16.78 15.20 12.45
N GLN A 92 16.98 14.03 11.84
CA GLN A 92 18.17 13.73 11.01
C GLN A 92 18.00 14.21 9.55
N MET A 93 17.22 15.25 9.31
CA MET A 93 17.01 15.81 7.96
C MET A 93 18.29 16.53 7.49
N ASP A 94 18.77 16.15 6.31
CA ASP A 94 19.89 16.82 5.65
C ASP A 94 19.37 17.76 4.56
N PHE A 95 19.68 19.05 4.71
CA PHE A 95 19.28 20.11 3.79
C PHE A 95 20.41 20.54 2.82
N SER A 96 21.55 19.85 2.82
CA SER A 96 22.73 20.25 2.04
C SER A 96 22.48 20.29 0.53
N TYR A 97 21.56 19.48 0.04
CA TYR A 97 21.33 19.29 -1.40
C TYR A 97 20.01 19.86 -1.93
N ILE A 98 19.25 20.61 -1.10
CA ILE A 98 17.87 21.07 -1.45
C ILE A 98 17.83 21.98 -2.70
N PHE A 99 18.92 22.69 -3.01
CA PHE A 99 19.01 23.58 -4.18
C PHE A 99 19.59 22.89 -5.41
N THR A 100 19.79 21.58 -5.38
CA THR A 100 20.24 20.84 -6.57
C THR A 100 19.05 20.47 -7.46
N PHE A 101 19.28 20.45 -8.79
CA PHE A 101 18.25 20.05 -9.74
C PHE A 101 17.76 18.62 -9.49
N ASN A 102 18.67 17.72 -9.14
CA ASN A 102 18.32 16.32 -8.80
C ASN A 102 17.39 16.27 -7.59
N PHE A 103 17.64 17.04 -6.53
CA PHE A 103 16.77 17.09 -5.36
C PHE A 103 15.35 17.54 -5.73
N VAL A 104 15.23 18.62 -6.50
CA VAL A 104 13.92 19.14 -6.93
C VAL A 104 13.15 18.10 -7.73
N THR A 105 13.82 17.40 -8.66
CA THR A 105 13.21 16.35 -9.48
C THR A 105 12.72 15.18 -8.61
N ILE A 106 13.55 14.70 -7.69
CA ILE A 106 13.21 13.61 -6.76
C ILE A 106 12.06 14.04 -5.85
N MET A 107 12.13 15.23 -5.27
CA MET A 107 11.09 15.79 -4.40
C MET A 107 9.74 15.87 -5.11
N LEU A 108 9.71 16.39 -6.34
CA LEU A 108 8.48 16.45 -7.15
C LEU A 108 7.94 15.05 -7.45
N SER A 109 8.83 14.10 -7.78
CA SER A 109 8.43 12.72 -8.04
C SER A 109 7.77 12.09 -6.81
N PHE A 110 8.40 12.19 -5.64
CA PHE A 110 7.81 11.67 -4.39
C PHE A 110 6.52 12.38 -4.01
N MET A 111 6.46 13.71 -4.16
CA MET A 111 5.24 14.47 -3.90
C MET A 111 4.07 14.01 -4.77
N PHE A 112 4.30 13.75 -6.07
CA PHE A 112 3.24 13.26 -6.95
C PHE A 112 2.83 11.84 -6.60
N VAL A 113 3.78 10.96 -6.26
CA VAL A 113 3.47 9.59 -5.82
C VAL A 113 2.59 9.63 -4.58
N ASP A 114 3.00 10.35 -3.55
CA ASP A 114 2.30 10.49 -2.28
C ASP A 114 0.89 11.08 -2.49
N LEU A 115 0.78 12.14 -3.30
CA LEU A 115 -0.49 12.77 -3.63
C LEU A 115 -1.47 11.81 -4.31
N PHE A 116 -1.02 11.06 -5.33
CA PHE A 116 -1.89 10.15 -6.07
C PHE A 116 -2.21 8.89 -5.27
N ASP A 117 -1.28 8.39 -4.48
CA ASP A 117 -1.51 7.27 -3.57
C ASP A 117 -2.59 7.64 -2.54
N THR A 118 -2.42 8.78 -1.87
CA THR A 118 -3.41 9.31 -0.91
C THR A 118 -4.77 9.57 -1.57
N LEU A 119 -4.81 10.22 -2.75
CA LEU A 119 -6.07 10.48 -3.45
C LEU A 119 -6.79 9.20 -3.86
N GLY A 120 -6.06 8.25 -4.43
CA GLY A 120 -6.60 6.96 -4.86
C GLY A 120 -7.18 6.18 -3.69
N THR A 121 -6.44 6.11 -2.60
CA THR A 121 -6.83 5.40 -1.37
C THR A 121 -8.02 6.08 -0.69
N LEU A 122 -8.00 7.41 -0.53
CA LEU A 122 -9.11 8.18 0.04
C LEU A 122 -10.41 7.97 -0.73
N ILE A 123 -10.36 8.06 -2.07
CA ILE A 123 -11.54 7.85 -2.92
C ILE A 123 -12.01 6.40 -2.82
N GLY A 124 -11.10 5.44 -2.85
CA GLY A 124 -11.42 4.03 -2.73
C GLY A 124 -12.08 3.68 -1.40
N VAL A 125 -11.52 4.12 -0.28
CA VAL A 125 -12.08 3.91 1.07
C VAL A 125 -13.41 4.66 1.22
N ALA A 126 -13.49 5.92 0.77
CA ALA A 126 -14.71 6.73 0.83
C ALA A 126 -15.86 6.13 0.00
N SER A 127 -15.55 5.52 -1.15
CA SER A 127 -16.50 4.77 -1.96
C SER A 127 -17.11 3.60 -1.18
N LYS A 128 -16.29 2.81 -0.49
CA LYS A 128 -16.75 1.72 0.38
C LYS A 128 -17.54 2.21 1.59
N ALA A 129 -17.24 3.41 2.08
CA ALA A 129 -17.94 4.06 3.19
C ALA A 129 -19.28 4.70 2.78
N ASN A 130 -19.61 4.76 1.47
CA ASN A 130 -20.71 5.57 0.91
C ASN A 130 -20.59 7.05 1.32
N MET A 131 -19.37 7.61 1.30
CA MET A 131 -19.08 9.00 1.66
C MET A 131 -18.92 9.90 0.43
N LEU A 132 -18.96 9.34 -0.78
CA LEU A 132 -18.89 10.11 -2.01
C LEU A 132 -20.25 10.78 -2.31
N ASP A 133 -20.21 11.97 -2.89
CA ASP A 133 -21.39 12.65 -3.39
C ASP A 133 -21.90 12.00 -4.69
N ARG A 134 -23.03 12.51 -5.23
CA ARG A 134 -23.63 11.99 -6.47
C ARG A 134 -22.73 12.15 -7.70
N GLN A 135 -21.72 13.00 -7.63
CA GLN A 135 -20.73 13.24 -8.67
C GLN A 135 -19.43 12.41 -8.45
N GLY A 136 -19.43 11.52 -7.46
CA GLY A 136 -18.28 10.70 -7.13
C GLY A 136 -17.13 11.46 -6.42
N ARG A 137 -17.39 12.66 -5.88
CA ARG A 137 -16.40 13.49 -5.19
C ARG A 137 -16.47 13.25 -3.69
N LEU A 138 -15.31 13.30 -3.04
CA LEU A 138 -15.20 13.22 -1.59
C LEU A 138 -15.46 14.61 -0.97
N PRO A 139 -16.56 14.81 -0.21
CA PRO A 139 -16.77 16.02 0.54
C PRO A 139 -15.62 16.26 1.52
N ARG A 140 -15.22 17.55 1.66
CA ARG A 140 -14.12 17.96 2.57
C ARG A 140 -12.75 17.33 2.28
N ILE A 141 -12.48 16.94 1.04
CA ILE A 141 -11.19 16.37 0.63
C ILE A 141 -10.00 17.26 1.02
N ARG A 142 -10.16 18.59 1.03
CA ARG A 142 -9.11 19.53 1.46
C ARG A 142 -8.69 19.29 2.90
N GLY A 143 -9.62 19.01 3.80
CA GLY A 143 -9.30 18.71 5.20
C GLY A 143 -8.57 17.38 5.35
N ALA A 144 -8.93 16.37 4.57
CA ALA A 144 -8.26 15.07 4.57
C ALA A 144 -6.82 15.21 4.06
N LEU A 145 -6.59 15.88 2.92
CA LEU A 145 -5.26 16.12 2.38
C LEU A 145 -4.39 16.99 3.30
N LEU A 146 -4.99 17.98 3.97
CA LEU A 146 -4.25 18.79 4.95
C LEU A 146 -3.80 17.95 6.14
N ALA A 147 -4.68 17.08 6.67
CA ALA A 147 -4.32 16.19 7.77
C ALA A 147 -3.19 15.23 7.37
N ASP A 148 -3.25 14.68 6.18
CA ASP A 148 -2.23 13.82 5.58
C ASP A 148 -0.88 14.54 5.46
N SER A 149 -0.86 15.74 4.87
CA SER A 149 0.36 16.55 4.71
C SER A 149 0.99 16.95 6.06
N VAL A 150 0.17 17.31 7.05
CA VAL A 150 0.66 17.63 8.40
C VAL A 150 1.25 16.38 9.06
N ALA A 151 0.58 15.22 8.94
CA ALA A 151 1.05 13.96 9.50
C ALA A 151 2.36 13.51 8.83
N THR A 152 2.47 13.59 7.50
CA THR A 152 3.70 13.31 6.74
C THR A 152 4.85 14.22 7.16
N SER A 153 4.59 15.52 7.34
CA SER A 153 5.60 16.48 7.82
C SER A 153 6.07 16.14 9.25
N ALA A 154 5.13 15.78 10.13
CA ALA A 154 5.48 15.34 11.48
C ALA A 154 6.27 14.01 11.44
N GLY A 155 5.91 13.08 10.56
CA GLY A 155 6.63 11.84 10.32
C GLY A 155 8.07 12.08 9.87
N ALA A 156 8.31 13.04 8.97
CA ALA A 156 9.64 13.41 8.52
C ALA A 156 10.52 13.93 9.69
N VAL A 157 9.96 14.75 10.60
CA VAL A 157 10.65 15.21 11.80
C VAL A 157 10.99 14.06 12.74
N LEU A 158 10.08 13.09 12.89
CA LEU A 158 10.30 11.89 13.70
C LEU A 158 11.26 10.88 13.04
N GLY A 159 11.55 11.04 11.75
CA GLY A 159 12.37 10.11 10.98
C GLY A 159 11.64 8.82 10.60
N THR A 160 10.31 8.87 10.46
CA THR A 160 9.49 7.77 9.95
C THR A 160 9.27 7.93 8.44
N SER A 161 8.75 6.88 7.79
CA SER A 161 8.27 7.00 6.41
C SER A 161 7.06 7.95 6.33
N THR A 162 6.67 8.31 5.09
CA THR A 162 5.46 9.12 4.86
C THR A 162 4.25 8.53 5.56
N VAL A 163 3.40 9.39 6.10
CA VAL A 163 2.10 9.01 6.67
C VAL A 163 1.05 9.22 5.60
N THR A 164 0.44 8.16 5.13
CA THR A 164 -0.57 8.20 4.07
C THR A 164 -1.81 7.42 4.48
N THR A 165 -2.89 7.56 3.73
CA THR A 165 -4.11 6.79 3.93
C THR A 165 -3.90 5.37 3.42
N PHE A 166 -4.14 4.35 4.25
CA PHE A 166 -3.99 2.95 3.88
C PHE A 166 -5.29 2.33 3.37
N VAL A 167 -5.18 1.47 2.35
CA VAL A 167 -6.32 0.71 1.80
C VAL A 167 -6.95 -0.23 2.83
N GLU A 168 -6.18 -0.69 3.81
CA GLU A 168 -6.61 -1.53 4.93
C GLU A 168 -7.67 -0.84 5.79
N SER A 169 -7.71 0.50 5.79
CA SER A 169 -8.79 1.29 6.45
C SER A 169 -10.17 0.91 5.93
N SER A 170 -10.27 0.39 4.69
CA SER A 170 -11.53 -0.10 4.13
C SER A 170 -12.13 -1.23 4.96
N SER A 171 -11.32 -2.08 5.57
CA SER A 171 -11.79 -3.17 6.44
C SER A 171 -12.44 -2.63 7.72
N GLY A 172 -11.86 -1.61 8.33
CA GLY A 172 -12.42 -0.92 9.49
C GLY A 172 -13.72 -0.20 9.17
N VAL A 173 -13.77 0.45 8.01
CA VAL A 173 -14.99 1.12 7.51
C VAL A 173 -16.12 0.12 7.23
N MET A 174 -15.81 -1.02 6.63
CA MET A 174 -16.81 -2.08 6.39
C MET A 174 -17.30 -2.72 7.70
N ALA A 175 -16.44 -2.77 8.73
CA ALA A 175 -16.83 -3.19 10.07
C ALA A 175 -17.70 -2.16 10.83
N GLY A 176 -17.93 -0.97 10.24
CA GLY A 176 -18.80 0.07 10.79
C GLY A 176 -18.07 1.31 11.35
N GLY A 177 -16.75 1.36 11.27
CA GLY A 177 -15.93 2.49 11.70
C GLY A 177 -15.97 3.65 10.70
N ARG A 178 -16.81 4.68 10.97
CA ARG A 178 -17.03 5.80 10.03
C ARG A 178 -16.85 7.18 10.66
N THR A 179 -16.28 7.25 11.84
CA THR A 179 -16.12 8.52 12.58
C THR A 179 -14.67 8.75 12.97
N GLY A 180 -14.32 10.00 13.32
CA GLY A 180 -12.99 10.32 13.82
C GLY A 180 -12.60 9.55 15.09
N LEU A 181 -13.57 9.04 15.86
CA LEU A 181 -13.30 8.19 17.01
C LEU A 181 -12.61 6.88 16.61
N THR A 182 -12.96 6.33 15.45
CA THR A 182 -12.26 5.16 14.88
C THR A 182 -10.78 5.45 14.66
N ALA A 183 -10.45 6.61 14.08
CA ALA A 183 -9.06 7.02 13.84
C ALA A 183 -8.30 7.22 15.17
N VAL A 184 -8.91 7.85 16.17
CA VAL A 184 -8.32 8.01 17.50
C VAL A 184 -8.07 6.65 18.17
N THR A 185 -9.02 5.72 18.07
CA THR A 185 -8.85 4.36 18.61
C THR A 185 -7.68 3.65 17.95
N VAL A 186 -7.56 3.74 16.62
CA VAL A 186 -6.44 3.17 15.87
C VAL A 186 -5.11 3.81 16.30
N ALA A 187 -5.06 5.13 16.46
CA ALA A 187 -3.86 5.82 16.95
C ALA A 187 -3.43 5.33 18.35
N ILE A 188 -4.38 5.16 19.27
CA ILE A 188 -4.10 4.61 20.61
C ILE A 188 -3.58 3.17 20.53
N LEU A 189 -4.15 2.35 19.64
CA LEU A 189 -3.69 0.97 19.44
C LEU A 189 -2.28 0.93 18.84
N PHE A 190 -1.95 1.83 17.91
CA PHE A 190 -0.57 1.96 17.40
C PHE A 190 0.40 2.38 18.50
N LEU A 191 0.06 3.34 19.35
CA LEU A 191 0.89 3.71 20.51
C LEU A 191 1.05 2.54 21.49
N ALA A 192 -0.02 1.81 21.77
CA ALA A 192 0.04 0.62 22.62
C ALA A 192 0.91 -0.50 22.00
N SER A 193 0.91 -0.64 20.67
CA SER A 193 1.73 -1.65 19.99
C SER A 193 3.23 -1.44 20.16
N LEU A 194 3.68 -0.21 20.44
CA LEU A 194 5.09 0.06 20.75
C LEU A 194 5.58 -0.70 21.98
N LEU A 195 4.71 -0.93 22.97
CA LEU A 195 5.03 -1.72 24.16
C LEU A 195 5.24 -3.20 23.81
N PHE A 196 4.60 -3.66 22.75
CA PHE A 196 4.66 -5.05 22.27
C PHE A 196 5.52 -5.18 21.01
N ALA A 197 6.49 -4.28 20.82
CA ALA A 197 7.35 -4.27 19.64
C ALA A 197 7.94 -5.65 19.29
N PRO A 198 8.45 -6.46 20.24
CA PRO A 198 8.98 -7.80 19.94
C PRO A 198 7.95 -8.72 19.27
N VAL A 199 6.67 -8.61 19.64
CA VAL A 199 5.58 -9.41 19.07
C VAL A 199 5.27 -8.96 17.64
N PHE A 200 5.10 -7.65 17.44
CA PHE A 200 4.74 -7.11 16.12
C PHE A 200 5.87 -7.25 15.11
N LEU A 201 7.13 -7.10 15.54
CA LEU A 201 8.30 -7.28 14.68
C LEU A 201 8.52 -8.74 14.26
N ALA A 202 8.02 -9.70 15.04
CA ALA A 202 8.11 -11.12 14.70
C ALA A 202 7.09 -11.56 13.64
N ILE A 203 6.03 -10.76 13.36
CA ILE A 203 5.03 -11.11 12.36
C ILE A 203 5.66 -11.04 10.96
N PRO A 204 5.79 -12.19 10.26
CA PRO A 204 6.47 -12.23 8.97
C PRO A 204 5.59 -11.71 7.84
N ALA A 205 6.22 -11.25 6.75
CA ALA A 205 5.52 -10.75 5.58
C ALA A 205 4.54 -11.77 4.96
N PHE A 206 4.84 -13.06 5.02
CA PHE A 206 3.94 -14.10 4.51
C PHE A 206 2.65 -14.25 5.34
N ALA A 207 2.64 -13.80 6.60
CA ALA A 207 1.43 -13.80 7.44
C ALA A 207 0.54 -12.58 7.17
N THR A 208 1.13 -11.44 6.80
CA THR A 208 0.39 -10.21 6.46
C THR A 208 -0.05 -10.16 5.01
N ALA A 209 0.67 -10.82 4.08
CA ALA A 209 0.34 -10.87 2.65
C ALA A 209 -1.11 -11.33 2.36
N PRO A 210 -1.68 -12.34 3.05
CA PRO A 210 -3.08 -12.72 2.88
C PRO A 210 -4.06 -11.57 3.12
N ALA A 211 -3.82 -10.77 4.14
CA ALA A 211 -4.65 -9.61 4.45
C ALA A 211 -4.61 -8.57 3.33
N LEU A 212 -3.42 -8.26 2.82
CA LEU A 212 -3.23 -7.33 1.71
C LEU A 212 -3.92 -7.83 0.43
N ILE A 213 -3.80 -9.12 0.10
CA ILE A 213 -4.45 -9.72 -1.07
C ILE A 213 -5.98 -9.62 -0.94
N ILE A 214 -6.53 -9.95 0.22
CA ILE A 214 -7.98 -9.86 0.46
C ILE A 214 -8.47 -8.41 0.41
N VAL A 215 -7.74 -7.47 1.01
CA VAL A 215 -8.10 -6.04 0.94
C VAL A 215 -8.04 -5.55 -0.50
N GLY A 216 -6.99 -5.91 -1.26
CA GLY A 216 -6.90 -5.61 -2.69
C GLY A 216 -8.08 -6.18 -3.48
N PHE A 217 -8.50 -7.40 -3.21
CA PHE A 217 -9.70 -8.00 -3.81
C PHE A 217 -10.97 -7.19 -3.47
N LEU A 218 -11.15 -6.78 -2.22
CA LEU A 218 -12.30 -5.97 -1.81
C LEU A 218 -12.33 -4.59 -2.52
N MET A 219 -11.15 -4.04 -2.83
CA MET A 219 -11.02 -2.77 -3.56
C MET A 219 -11.17 -2.94 -5.07
N LEU A 220 -11.00 -4.15 -5.61
CA LEU A 220 -11.09 -4.40 -7.06
C LEU A 220 -12.43 -3.98 -7.67
N ALA A 221 -13.51 -4.02 -6.89
CA ALA A 221 -14.82 -3.56 -7.34
C ALA A 221 -14.85 -2.09 -7.81
N THR A 222 -13.90 -1.24 -7.38
CA THR A 222 -13.79 0.15 -7.83
C THR A 222 -13.39 0.26 -9.31
N VAL A 223 -12.75 -0.76 -9.86
CA VAL A 223 -12.41 -0.84 -11.29
C VAL A 223 -13.66 -0.81 -12.17
N LEU A 224 -14.80 -1.30 -11.67
CA LEU A 224 -16.08 -1.28 -12.38
C LEU A 224 -16.63 0.16 -12.60
N ASN A 225 -16.08 1.17 -11.94
CA ASN A 225 -16.42 2.56 -12.17
C ASN A 225 -15.76 3.14 -13.45
N ILE A 226 -14.82 2.43 -14.06
CA ILE A 226 -14.23 2.78 -15.34
C ILE A 226 -15.26 2.46 -16.43
N ASP A 227 -15.54 3.41 -17.31
CA ASP A 227 -16.37 3.15 -18.48
C ASP A 227 -15.57 2.36 -19.54
N PHE A 228 -15.73 1.04 -19.53
CA PHE A 228 -15.06 0.15 -20.49
C PHE A 228 -15.60 0.28 -21.92
N ASN A 229 -16.71 0.96 -22.15
CA ASN A 229 -17.21 1.25 -23.51
C ASN A 229 -16.48 2.48 -24.12
N ASP A 230 -15.88 3.32 -23.29
CA ASP A 230 -15.06 4.45 -23.74
C ASP A 230 -13.57 4.04 -23.76
N MET A 231 -13.05 3.76 -24.94
CA MET A 231 -11.64 3.40 -25.14
C MET A 231 -10.67 4.48 -24.61
N GLY A 232 -11.08 5.75 -24.59
CA GLY A 232 -10.28 6.84 -24.04
C GLY A 232 -10.18 6.85 -22.51
N GLU A 233 -10.96 6.03 -21.80
CA GLU A 233 -10.87 5.77 -20.36
C GLU A 233 -10.39 4.35 -20.08
N ALA A 234 -10.95 3.37 -20.79
CA ALA A 234 -10.67 1.96 -20.59
C ALA A 234 -9.19 1.61 -20.83
N VAL A 235 -8.61 2.06 -21.94
CA VAL A 235 -7.22 1.73 -22.30
C VAL A 235 -6.21 2.35 -21.31
N PRO A 236 -6.30 3.65 -20.95
CA PRO A 236 -5.44 4.22 -19.92
C PRO A 236 -5.60 3.56 -18.55
N GLY A 237 -6.84 3.26 -18.15
CA GLY A 237 -7.11 2.54 -16.91
C GLY A 237 -6.48 1.14 -16.89
N PHE A 238 -6.60 0.42 -17.98
CA PHE A 238 -5.96 -0.88 -18.15
C PHE A 238 -4.43 -0.81 -18.11
N ILE A 239 -3.84 0.19 -18.81
CA ILE A 239 -2.40 0.43 -18.78
C ILE A 239 -1.92 0.70 -17.35
N ALA A 240 -2.62 1.57 -16.59
CA ALA A 240 -2.28 1.85 -15.21
C ALA A 240 -2.32 0.59 -14.33
N ILE A 241 -3.39 -0.21 -14.43
CA ILE A 241 -3.57 -1.44 -13.65
C ILE A 241 -2.46 -2.45 -13.92
N ILE A 242 -2.07 -2.63 -15.20
CA ILE A 242 -1.04 -3.60 -15.56
C ILE A 242 0.36 -3.08 -15.26
N ALA A 243 0.62 -1.81 -15.51
CA ALA A 243 1.96 -1.24 -15.32
C ALA A 243 2.41 -1.31 -13.85
N MET A 244 1.51 -1.08 -12.88
CA MET A 244 1.86 -1.14 -11.45
C MET A 244 2.57 -2.44 -11.03
N PRO A 245 2.00 -3.64 -11.25
CA PRO A 245 2.66 -4.88 -10.87
C PRO A 245 3.85 -5.24 -11.77
N PHE A 246 3.82 -4.92 -13.06
CA PHE A 246 4.93 -5.23 -13.97
C PHE A 246 6.16 -4.37 -13.74
N MET A 247 5.97 -3.11 -13.38
CA MET A 247 7.07 -2.17 -13.09
C MET A 247 7.46 -2.17 -11.61
N TYR A 248 6.77 -2.93 -10.76
CA TYR A 248 6.96 -2.92 -9.30
C TYR A 248 6.86 -1.50 -8.70
N SER A 249 6.02 -0.65 -9.28
CA SER A 249 5.94 0.76 -8.92
C SER A 249 4.55 1.32 -9.16
N ILE A 250 3.93 1.83 -8.10
CA ILE A 250 2.65 2.56 -8.17
C ILE A 250 2.83 3.82 -9.03
N SER A 251 3.97 4.52 -8.84
CA SER A 251 4.32 5.73 -9.58
C SER A 251 4.36 5.52 -11.09
N GLU A 252 4.97 4.41 -11.53
CA GLU A 252 5.07 4.09 -12.96
C GLU A 252 3.70 3.79 -13.55
N GLY A 253 2.86 3.06 -12.82
CA GLY A 253 1.48 2.80 -13.26
C GLY A 253 0.66 4.08 -13.42
N ILE A 254 0.74 4.99 -12.46
CA ILE A 254 0.06 6.30 -12.51
C ILE A 254 0.60 7.13 -13.67
N ALA A 255 1.93 7.20 -13.83
CA ALA A 255 2.56 7.98 -14.89
C ALA A 255 2.14 7.50 -16.28
N LEU A 256 2.24 6.18 -16.53
CA LEU A 256 1.83 5.59 -17.81
C LEU A 256 0.32 5.71 -18.04
N GLY A 257 -0.50 5.60 -16.99
CA GLY A 257 -1.94 5.83 -17.06
C GLY A 257 -2.27 7.25 -17.49
N ILE A 258 -1.66 8.26 -16.87
CA ILE A 258 -1.90 9.68 -17.18
C ILE A 258 -1.38 10.04 -18.59
N ILE A 259 -0.17 9.60 -18.93
CA ILE A 259 0.40 9.85 -20.27
C ILE A 259 -0.50 9.24 -21.33
N SER A 260 -0.89 7.97 -21.17
CA SER A 260 -1.76 7.29 -22.15
C SER A 260 -3.15 7.94 -22.24
N TYR A 261 -3.73 8.38 -21.11
CA TYR A 261 -5.00 9.08 -21.10
C TYR A 261 -4.95 10.37 -21.91
N VAL A 262 -3.95 11.20 -21.69
CA VAL A 262 -3.80 12.46 -22.44
C VAL A 262 -3.52 12.18 -23.91
N VAL A 263 -2.56 11.31 -24.23
CA VAL A 263 -2.17 11.03 -25.62
C VAL A 263 -3.32 10.43 -26.41
N ILE A 264 -4.01 9.41 -25.90
CA ILE A 264 -5.12 8.74 -26.61
C ILE A 264 -6.27 9.73 -26.87
N ASN A 265 -6.65 10.52 -25.85
CA ASN A 265 -7.77 11.47 -26.04
C ASN A 265 -7.41 12.67 -26.94
N VAL A 266 -6.15 13.09 -26.98
CA VAL A 266 -5.67 14.09 -27.93
C VAL A 266 -5.70 13.54 -29.36
N LEU A 267 -5.12 12.36 -29.58
CA LEU A 267 -5.05 11.72 -30.89
C LEU A 267 -6.42 11.37 -31.47
N SER A 268 -7.36 10.95 -30.59
CA SER A 268 -8.74 10.65 -31.00
C SER A 268 -9.62 11.89 -31.22
N GLY A 269 -9.10 13.11 -30.97
CA GLY A 269 -9.90 14.35 -31.02
C GLY A 269 -10.96 14.47 -29.94
N ALA A 270 -10.96 13.55 -28.98
CA ALA A 270 -11.91 13.54 -27.86
C ALA A 270 -11.54 14.51 -26.73
N ALA A 271 -10.34 15.05 -26.74
CA ALA A 271 -9.82 15.92 -25.68
C ALA A 271 -10.71 17.16 -25.40
N GLY A 272 -11.26 17.78 -26.45
CA GLY A 272 -12.18 18.90 -26.30
C GLY A 272 -13.55 18.51 -25.77
N LYS A 273 -14.04 17.30 -26.09
CA LYS A 273 -15.33 16.79 -25.61
C LYS A 273 -15.29 16.35 -24.16
N LYS A 274 -14.15 15.81 -23.70
CA LYS A 274 -13.94 15.31 -22.34
C LYS A 274 -13.48 16.37 -21.34
N ASN A 275 -13.26 17.63 -21.78
CA ASN A 275 -12.77 18.73 -20.95
C ASN A 275 -11.58 18.30 -20.05
N ILE A 276 -10.55 17.70 -20.68
CA ILE A 276 -9.34 17.31 -19.97
C ILE A 276 -8.75 18.53 -19.28
N SER A 277 -8.56 18.47 -17.98
CA SER A 277 -8.05 19.60 -17.21
C SER A 277 -6.63 19.98 -17.64
N GLY A 278 -6.30 21.28 -17.62
CA GLY A 278 -4.93 21.74 -17.91
C GLY A 278 -3.87 21.08 -17.03
N ILE A 279 -4.23 20.72 -15.79
CA ILE A 279 -3.37 20.00 -14.86
C ILE A 279 -2.96 18.63 -15.43
N MET A 280 -3.86 17.90 -16.07
CA MET A 280 -3.55 16.59 -16.66
C MET A 280 -2.50 16.69 -17.79
N TYR A 281 -2.56 17.75 -18.59
CA TYR A 281 -1.53 18.01 -19.61
C TYR A 281 -0.18 18.31 -18.98
N ILE A 282 -0.15 19.14 -17.93
CA ILE A 282 1.09 19.47 -17.22
C ILE A 282 1.68 18.20 -16.59
N LEU A 283 0.85 17.37 -15.94
CA LEU A 283 1.28 16.11 -15.34
C LEU A 283 1.83 15.13 -16.37
N ALA A 284 1.12 14.94 -17.50
CA ALA A 284 1.61 14.08 -18.59
C ALA A 284 2.96 14.56 -19.11
N PHE A 285 3.13 15.88 -19.29
CA PHE A 285 4.39 16.47 -19.72
C PHE A 285 5.51 16.25 -18.69
N LEU A 286 5.26 16.48 -17.41
CA LEU A 286 6.23 16.24 -16.34
C LEU A 286 6.64 14.77 -16.23
N PHE A 287 5.70 13.84 -16.38
CA PHE A 287 6.02 12.41 -16.38
C PHE A 287 6.82 11.99 -17.61
N VAL A 288 6.56 12.58 -18.78
CA VAL A 288 7.42 12.36 -19.96
C VAL A 288 8.83 12.89 -19.72
N LEU A 289 8.96 14.09 -19.15
CA LEU A 289 10.28 14.63 -18.79
C LEU A 289 11.01 13.72 -17.78
N LYS A 290 10.29 13.16 -16.79
CA LYS A 290 10.87 12.16 -15.89
C LYS A 290 11.54 11.01 -16.65
N TYR A 291 10.88 10.43 -17.68
CA TYR A 291 11.45 9.32 -18.46
C TYR A 291 12.60 9.73 -19.37
N ILE A 292 12.77 11.01 -19.66
CA ILE A 292 13.88 11.49 -20.48
C ILE A 292 15.13 11.78 -19.63
N PHE A 293 14.94 12.25 -18.39
CA PHE A 293 16.03 12.79 -17.57
C PHE A 293 16.38 11.94 -16.34
N VAL A 294 15.55 10.96 -16.00
CA VAL A 294 15.75 10.02 -14.88
C VAL A 294 15.80 8.60 -15.40
#